data_ef4e9c2baae0cf04c42bd84c3838ee66
#
_entry.id   ef4e9c2baae0cf04c42bd84c3838ee66
#
_cell.length_a   1.000
_cell.length_b   1.000
_cell.length_c   1.000
_cell.angle_alpha   90.00
_cell.angle_beta   90.00
_cell.angle_gamma   90.00
#
_symmetry.space_group_name_H-M   'P 1'
#
loop_
_entity.id
_entity.type
_entity.pdbx_description
1 polymer ?
#
loop_
_entity_poly.entity_id
_entity_poly.type
_entity_poly.pdbx_seq_one_letter_code
_entity_poly.pdbx_strand_id
1 'polypeptide(L)'
;MQPDVSDQAGALSAAPKIDQGKRMSGCAKILIGLAGLLLLVCGGIFAFVLSLGMMAPATYVYTAGQIPQRFLNVAEEIGGLQPDENVEFFYSDGFTDVKDGFSYVSDRKVVVFMPDGEPPLLAIPYGDIQSVEIERDGSFLYDSIITLETEDSYISIPFSSEMDRDIDVYEAIRARVQEVD
;
A
#
# COMPACT_ATOMS: atom_id res chain seq x y z
N MET A 1 -97.00 8.68 -13.34
CA MET A 1 -96.13 7.84 -14.22
C MET A 1 -94.76 7.88 -13.70
N GLN A 2 -94.39 6.86 -12.97
CA GLN A 2 -93.09 6.70 -12.37
C GLN A 2 -92.41 5.57 -13.15
N PRO A 3 -91.17 5.79 -13.69
CA PRO A 3 -90.42 4.66 -14.24
C PRO A 3 -89.67 3.96 -13.13
N ASP A 4 -89.70 2.72 -13.21
CA ASP A 4 -89.11 1.62 -12.44
C ASP A 4 -87.57 1.70 -12.37
N VAL A 5 -87.06 1.62 -11.17
CA VAL A 5 -85.60 1.57 -10.86
C VAL A 5 -85.32 0.18 -10.30
N SER A 6 -85.21 -0.77 -11.19
CA SER A 6 -84.69 -2.08 -10.81
C SER A 6 -84.02 -2.72 -12.02
N ASP A 7 -82.70 -2.60 -12.13
CA ASP A 7 -81.78 -3.60 -12.68
C ASP A 7 -80.40 -3.01 -12.91
N GLN A 8 -79.65 -2.80 -11.85
CA GLN A 8 -78.18 -2.69 -11.92
C GLN A 8 -77.52 -3.29 -10.68
N ALA A 9 -77.74 -4.55 -10.47
CA ALA A 9 -76.97 -5.29 -9.49
C ALA A 9 -76.39 -6.54 -10.19
N GLY A 10 -75.20 -6.44 -10.72
CA GLY A 10 -74.62 -7.63 -11.33
C GLY A 10 -73.32 -7.43 -12.09
N ALA A 11 -72.39 -6.57 -11.61
CA ALA A 11 -71.04 -6.57 -12.17
C ALA A 11 -69.97 -6.32 -11.08
N LEU A 12 -69.97 -7.16 -10.06
CA LEU A 12 -68.89 -7.20 -9.10
C LEU A 12 -67.74 -8.08 -9.64
N SER A 13 -66.85 -7.41 -10.28
CA SER A 13 -65.42 -7.58 -10.14
C SER A 13 -64.89 -9.00 -9.93
N ALA A 14 -64.48 -9.63 -11.01
CA ALA A 14 -63.52 -10.70 -10.95
C ALA A 14 -62.12 -10.09 -10.59
N ALA A 15 -61.72 -10.22 -9.34
CA ALA A 15 -60.38 -9.90 -8.92
C ALA A 15 -59.36 -10.70 -9.78
N PRO A 16 -58.28 -10.08 -10.23
CA PRO A 16 -57.25 -10.79 -11.00
C PRO A 16 -56.70 -11.89 -10.10
N LYS A 17 -56.74 -13.13 -10.56
CA LYS A 17 -56.02 -14.25 -9.97
C LYS A 17 -54.56 -13.92 -10.06
N ILE A 18 -53.92 -13.61 -8.92
CA ILE A 18 -52.48 -13.53 -8.78
C ILE A 18 -51.96 -14.94 -9.08
N ASP A 19 -51.31 -15.06 -10.22
CA ASP A 19 -50.71 -16.29 -10.71
C ASP A 19 -49.68 -16.75 -9.70
N GLN A 20 -49.97 -17.79 -8.94
CA GLN A 20 -49.11 -18.34 -7.92
C GLN A 20 -47.88 -18.94 -8.57
N GLY A 21 -46.74 -18.23 -8.41
CA GLY A 21 -45.40 -18.75 -8.39
C GLY A 21 -45.11 -19.85 -9.40
N LYS A 22 -44.67 -19.47 -10.57
CA LYS A 22 -43.99 -20.35 -11.54
C LYS A 22 -42.88 -21.09 -10.81
N ARG A 23 -43.06 -22.37 -10.45
CA ARG A 23 -42.06 -23.21 -9.79
C ARG A 23 -40.81 -23.21 -10.65
N MET A 24 -39.74 -22.57 -10.16
CA MET A 24 -38.44 -22.55 -10.85
C MET A 24 -38.01 -23.98 -11.13
N SER A 25 -37.61 -24.26 -12.37
CA SER A 25 -37.12 -25.57 -12.80
C SER A 25 -35.86 -25.93 -12.00
N GLY A 26 -35.58 -27.21 -11.79
CA GLY A 26 -34.38 -27.69 -11.09
C GLY A 26 -33.10 -27.09 -11.63
N CYS A 27 -33.00 -26.92 -12.95
CA CYS A 27 -31.84 -26.26 -13.60
C CYS A 27 -31.66 -24.80 -13.18
N ALA A 28 -32.74 -24.04 -13.02
CA ALA A 28 -32.65 -22.65 -12.58
C ALA A 28 -32.12 -22.53 -11.15
N LYS A 29 -32.50 -23.46 -10.27
CA LYS A 29 -31.96 -23.50 -8.88
C LYS A 29 -30.47 -23.84 -8.84
N ILE A 30 -30.01 -24.75 -9.70
CA ILE A 30 -28.61 -25.11 -9.82
C ILE A 30 -27.80 -23.92 -10.37
N LEU A 31 -28.29 -23.22 -11.40
CA LEU A 31 -27.66 -22.05 -11.97
C LEU A 31 -27.53 -20.90 -10.94
N ILE A 32 -28.56 -20.65 -10.15
CA ILE A 32 -28.52 -19.64 -9.07
C ILE A 32 -27.53 -20.05 -7.99
N GLY A 33 -27.51 -21.32 -7.61
CA GLY A 33 -26.52 -21.84 -6.64
C GLY A 33 -25.05 -21.68 -7.13
N LEU A 34 -24.80 -22.01 -8.41
CA LEU A 34 -23.48 -21.82 -9.04
C LEU A 34 -23.09 -20.34 -9.12
N ALA A 35 -24.03 -19.47 -9.52
CA ALA A 35 -23.77 -18.03 -9.57
C ALA A 35 -23.49 -17.46 -8.18
N GLY A 36 -24.23 -17.89 -7.16
CA GLY A 36 -23.98 -17.51 -5.77
C GLY A 36 -22.61 -17.96 -5.25
N LEU A 37 -22.22 -19.20 -5.55
CA LEU A 37 -20.90 -19.72 -5.20
C LEU A 37 -19.79 -18.93 -5.90
N LEU A 38 -19.94 -18.64 -7.19
CA LEU A 38 -18.97 -17.84 -7.95
C LEU A 38 -18.81 -16.44 -7.36
N LEU A 39 -19.91 -15.78 -7.01
CA LEU A 39 -19.87 -14.45 -6.36
C LEU A 39 -19.17 -14.49 -5.00
N LEU A 40 -19.38 -15.53 -4.20
CA LEU A 40 -18.68 -15.70 -2.92
C LEU A 40 -17.18 -15.90 -3.10
N VAL A 41 -16.78 -16.73 -4.07
CA VAL A 41 -15.36 -16.97 -4.35
C VAL A 41 -14.70 -15.69 -4.88
N CYS A 42 -15.30 -15.04 -5.89
CA CYS A 42 -14.76 -13.79 -6.43
C CYS A 42 -14.73 -12.66 -5.39
N GLY A 43 -15.80 -12.52 -4.59
CA GLY A 43 -15.87 -11.55 -3.50
C GLY A 43 -14.83 -11.82 -2.40
N GLY A 44 -14.63 -13.08 -2.06
CA GLY A 44 -13.59 -13.50 -1.10
C GLY A 44 -12.17 -13.20 -1.57
N ILE A 45 -11.87 -13.53 -2.83
CA ILE A 45 -10.57 -13.20 -3.45
C ILE A 45 -10.36 -11.69 -3.49
N PHE A 46 -11.37 -10.93 -3.91
CA PHE A 46 -11.29 -9.47 -3.97
C PHE A 46 -11.06 -8.85 -2.59
N ALA A 47 -11.79 -9.28 -1.57
CA ALA A 47 -11.59 -8.81 -0.19
C ALA A 47 -10.21 -9.17 0.35
N PHE A 48 -9.69 -10.36 0.00
CA PHE A 48 -8.34 -10.79 0.37
C PHE A 48 -7.26 -9.91 -0.28
N VAL A 49 -7.37 -9.67 -1.59
CA VAL A 49 -6.43 -8.78 -2.32
C VAL A 49 -6.47 -7.37 -1.77
N LEU A 50 -7.66 -6.82 -1.48
CA LEU A 50 -7.76 -5.50 -0.84
C LEU A 50 -7.11 -5.46 0.54
N SER A 51 -7.25 -6.53 1.34
CA SER A 51 -6.62 -6.58 2.67
C SER A 51 -5.09 -6.61 2.60
N LEU A 52 -4.52 -7.32 1.62
CA LEU A 52 -3.07 -7.31 1.36
C LEU A 52 -2.60 -5.92 0.92
N GLY A 53 -3.32 -5.27 0.00
CA GLY A 53 -2.96 -3.93 -0.48
C GLY A 53 -2.98 -2.85 0.61
N MET A 54 -3.84 -2.99 1.64
CA MET A 54 -3.87 -2.06 2.78
C MET A 54 -2.71 -2.28 3.79
N MET A 55 -2.04 -3.44 3.75
CA MET A 55 -0.91 -3.76 4.63
C MET A 55 0.44 -3.52 3.97
N ALA A 56 0.50 -3.56 2.64
CA ALA A 56 1.73 -3.31 1.90
C ALA A 56 2.25 -1.88 2.15
N PRO A 57 3.58 -1.68 2.21
CA PRO A 57 4.17 -0.35 2.18
C PRO A 57 3.77 0.37 0.89
N ALA A 58 3.66 1.70 0.94
CA ALA A 58 3.48 2.46 -0.28
C ALA A 58 4.81 2.54 -1.05
N THR A 59 4.72 2.71 -2.36
CA THR A 59 5.86 2.76 -3.28
C THR A 59 6.58 4.12 -3.29
N TYR A 60 6.19 5.05 -2.41
CA TYR A 60 6.80 6.37 -2.32
C TYR A 60 7.61 6.54 -1.03
N VAL A 61 8.50 7.53 -1.02
CA VAL A 61 9.26 7.91 0.18
C VAL A 61 8.35 8.68 1.15
N TYR A 62 8.24 8.20 2.37
CA TYR A 62 7.55 8.88 3.46
C TYR A 62 8.43 9.98 4.06
N THR A 63 7.84 11.13 4.39
CA THR A 63 8.52 12.18 5.16
C THR A 63 8.16 12.08 6.65
N ALA A 64 8.94 12.69 7.53
CA ALA A 64 8.86 12.59 9.00
C ALA A 64 7.43 12.52 9.58
N GLY A 65 6.53 13.41 9.18
CA GLY A 65 5.15 13.44 9.67
C GLY A 65 4.20 12.41 9.03
N GLN A 66 4.65 11.68 8.02
CA GLN A 66 3.87 10.70 7.25
C GLN A 66 4.27 9.26 7.54
N ILE A 67 5.42 9.04 8.20
CA ILE A 67 5.92 7.70 8.47
C ILE A 67 4.97 6.97 9.42
N PRO A 68 4.40 5.81 9.02
CA PRO A 68 3.54 5.03 9.90
C PRO A 68 4.31 4.55 11.12
N GLN A 69 3.75 4.70 12.32
CA GLN A 69 4.40 4.28 13.56
C GLN A 69 4.83 2.81 13.55
N ARG A 70 4.08 1.94 12.87
CA ARG A 70 4.43 0.52 12.71
C ARG A 70 5.79 0.32 12.01
N PHE A 71 6.20 1.22 11.11
CA PHE A 71 7.48 1.14 10.40
C PHE A 71 8.63 1.52 11.32
N LEU A 72 8.44 2.58 12.10
CA LEU A 72 9.41 2.99 13.12
C LEU A 72 9.59 1.90 14.18
N ASN A 73 8.51 1.23 14.60
CA ASN A 73 8.58 0.12 15.54
C ASN A 73 9.39 -1.06 14.98
N VAL A 74 9.26 -1.35 13.67
CA VAL A 74 10.08 -2.39 13.01
C VAL A 74 11.55 -1.97 12.95
N ALA A 75 11.85 -0.72 12.61
CA ALA A 75 13.22 -0.22 12.58
C ALA A 75 13.88 -0.24 13.97
N GLU A 76 13.10 0.00 15.03
CA GLU A 76 13.55 -0.12 16.43
C GLU A 76 13.77 -1.61 16.81
N GLU A 77 12.82 -2.50 16.49
CA GLU A 77 12.93 -3.96 16.74
C GLU A 77 14.18 -4.57 16.12
N ILE A 78 14.53 -4.14 14.90
CA ILE A 78 15.72 -4.61 14.17
C ILE A 78 17.02 -3.99 14.73
N GLY A 79 16.91 -2.94 15.55
CA GLY A 79 18.05 -2.27 16.17
C GLY A 79 18.65 -1.16 15.30
N GLY A 80 18.01 -0.80 14.20
CA GLY A 80 18.42 0.32 13.34
C GLY A 80 18.16 1.67 13.98
N LEU A 81 16.98 1.85 14.59
CA LEU A 81 16.54 3.10 15.17
C LEU A 81 16.94 3.21 16.65
N GLN A 82 17.56 4.31 17.03
CA GLN A 82 17.96 4.63 18.41
C GLN A 82 16.87 5.46 19.13
N PRO A 83 16.78 5.38 20.46
CA PRO A 83 15.96 6.33 21.22
C PRO A 83 16.34 7.79 20.91
N ASP A 84 15.37 8.67 20.77
CA ASP A 84 15.56 10.10 20.45
C ASP A 84 16.21 10.40 19.10
N GLU A 85 16.23 9.45 18.18
CA GLU A 85 16.63 9.62 16.78
C GLU A 85 15.41 10.04 15.95
N ASN A 86 15.55 11.11 15.16
CA ASN A 86 14.46 11.63 14.33
C ASN A 86 14.62 11.14 12.89
N VAL A 87 13.71 10.29 12.45
CA VAL A 87 13.65 9.83 11.05
C VAL A 87 12.96 10.90 10.21
N GLU A 88 13.63 11.35 9.16
CA GLU A 88 13.14 12.39 8.25
C GLU A 88 12.53 11.81 6.98
N PHE A 89 13.17 10.76 6.45
CA PHE A 89 12.70 10.04 5.27
C PHE A 89 12.73 8.54 5.53
N PHE A 90 11.72 7.85 5.04
CA PHE A 90 11.61 6.41 5.15
C PHE A 90 11.10 5.85 3.82
N TYR A 91 11.78 4.86 3.29
CA TYR A 91 11.39 4.13 2.09
C TYR A 91 11.42 2.63 2.35
N SER A 92 10.41 1.91 1.89
CA SER A 92 10.40 0.45 1.92
C SER A 92 10.27 -0.06 0.50
N ASP A 93 11.22 -0.87 0.08
CA ASP A 93 11.21 -1.64 -1.15
C ASP A 93 10.53 -3.01 -0.95
N GLY A 94 10.09 -3.31 0.27
CA GLY A 94 9.34 -4.51 0.61
C GLY A 94 8.00 -4.59 -0.11
N PHE A 95 7.76 -5.71 -0.78
CA PHE A 95 6.54 -5.90 -1.59
C PHE A 95 5.29 -6.09 -0.73
N THR A 96 5.40 -6.80 0.39
CA THR A 96 4.26 -7.13 1.26
C THR A 96 4.40 -6.61 2.67
N ASP A 97 5.62 -6.52 3.18
CA ASP A 97 5.92 -6.08 4.54
C ASP A 97 7.18 -5.20 4.53
N VAL A 98 7.23 -4.23 5.43
CA VAL A 98 8.41 -3.41 5.67
C VAL A 98 9.60 -4.24 6.15
N LYS A 99 9.37 -5.43 6.70
CA LYS A 99 10.42 -6.38 7.10
C LYS A 99 11.13 -7.05 5.92
N ASP A 100 10.60 -6.92 4.71
CA ASP A 100 11.24 -7.44 3.50
C ASP A 100 12.43 -6.55 3.04
N GLY A 101 12.44 -5.27 3.45
CA GLY A 101 13.51 -4.32 3.18
C GLY A 101 13.06 -2.89 3.40
N PHE A 102 13.95 -2.06 3.91
CA PHE A 102 13.73 -0.61 4.03
C PHE A 102 15.03 0.18 4.13
N SER A 103 14.93 1.44 3.81
CA SER A 103 15.97 2.42 4.05
C SER A 103 15.37 3.65 4.72
N TYR A 104 16.14 4.29 5.61
CA TYR A 104 15.73 5.57 6.17
C TYR A 104 16.90 6.53 6.37
N VAL A 105 16.58 7.79 6.38
CA VAL A 105 17.49 8.91 6.66
C VAL A 105 17.01 9.58 7.94
N SER A 106 17.89 9.72 8.91
CA SER A 106 17.63 10.37 10.19
C SER A 106 18.49 11.63 10.39
N ASP A 107 18.32 12.27 11.53
CA ASP A 107 19.20 13.36 11.97
C ASP A 107 20.63 12.92 12.30
N ARG A 108 20.94 11.61 12.31
CA ARG A 108 22.24 11.06 12.74
C ARG A 108 22.95 10.22 11.68
N LYS A 109 22.20 9.52 10.82
CA LYS A 109 22.76 8.49 9.93
C LYS A 109 21.80 8.14 8.81
N VAL A 110 22.33 7.40 7.83
CA VAL A 110 21.56 6.65 6.85
C VAL A 110 21.53 5.19 7.28
N VAL A 111 20.36 4.55 7.23
CA VAL A 111 20.20 3.13 7.55
C VAL A 111 19.59 2.39 6.37
N VAL A 112 20.15 1.22 6.10
CA VAL A 112 19.67 0.29 5.07
C VAL A 112 19.49 -1.07 5.71
N PHE A 113 18.29 -1.64 5.60
CA PHE A 113 17.96 -2.98 6.04
C PHE A 113 17.60 -3.85 4.85
N MET A 114 18.35 -4.91 4.66
CA MET A 114 18.15 -5.95 3.66
C MET A 114 18.29 -7.31 4.36
N PRO A 115 17.19 -8.04 4.60
CA PRO A 115 17.22 -9.27 5.41
C PRO A 115 18.19 -10.32 4.86
N ASP A 116 18.39 -10.38 3.54
CA ASP A 116 19.30 -11.28 2.86
C ASP A 116 20.72 -10.69 2.65
N GLY A 117 20.98 -9.48 3.16
CA GLY A 117 22.27 -8.79 3.06
C GLY A 117 23.30 -9.30 4.08
N GLU A 118 24.57 -9.11 3.78
CA GLU A 118 25.69 -9.39 4.70
C GLU A 118 26.56 -8.14 4.91
N PRO A 119 26.36 -7.38 6.02
CA PRO A 119 25.39 -7.59 7.10
C PRO A 119 23.96 -7.21 6.70
N PRO A 120 22.92 -7.75 7.35
CA PRO A 120 21.53 -7.45 7.01
C PRO A 120 21.10 -6.02 7.38
N LEU A 121 21.79 -5.36 8.28
CA LEU A 121 21.56 -3.99 8.71
C LEU A 121 22.86 -3.20 8.57
N LEU A 122 22.81 -2.14 7.76
CA LEU A 122 23.86 -1.14 7.64
C LEU A 122 23.39 0.17 8.27
N ALA A 123 24.17 0.71 9.18
CA ALA A 123 23.95 2.00 9.79
C ALA A 123 25.17 2.88 9.52
N ILE A 124 25.03 3.92 8.71
CA ILE A 124 26.12 4.71 8.13
C ILE A 124 26.04 6.12 8.71
N PRO A 125 26.86 6.47 9.71
CA PRO A 125 26.96 7.84 10.21
C PRO A 125 27.41 8.80 9.10
N TYR A 126 26.97 10.05 9.15
CA TYR A 126 27.33 11.03 8.11
C TYR A 126 28.85 11.29 8.03
N GLY A 127 29.56 11.20 9.16
CA GLY A 127 31.01 11.36 9.19
C GLY A 127 31.80 10.24 8.49
N ASP A 128 31.15 9.12 8.18
CA ASP A 128 31.78 8.00 7.45
C ASP A 128 31.53 8.10 5.93
N ILE A 129 30.71 9.05 5.48
CA ILE A 129 30.35 9.26 4.07
C ILE A 129 31.29 10.30 3.46
N GLN A 130 32.04 9.90 2.43
CA GLN A 130 32.97 10.76 1.71
C GLN A 130 32.28 11.50 0.54
N SER A 131 31.37 10.82 -0.16
CA SER A 131 30.62 11.42 -1.25
C SER A 131 29.23 10.82 -1.37
N VAL A 132 28.33 11.59 -1.98
CA VAL A 132 26.94 11.19 -2.26
C VAL A 132 26.62 11.50 -3.70
N GLU A 133 26.18 10.49 -4.44
CA GLU A 133 25.78 10.61 -5.84
C GLU A 133 24.35 10.12 -6.01
N ILE A 134 23.64 10.67 -7.00
CA ILE A 134 22.29 10.21 -7.38
C ILE A 134 22.25 9.91 -8.86
N GLU A 135 21.75 8.72 -9.20
CA GLU A 135 21.47 8.32 -10.56
C GLU A 135 19.96 8.18 -10.75
N ARG A 136 19.39 8.92 -11.72
CA ARG A 136 17.97 8.91 -12.07
C ARG A 136 17.79 8.42 -13.50
N ASP A 137 16.98 7.39 -13.70
CA ASP A 137 16.60 6.91 -15.04
C ASP A 137 15.65 7.90 -15.77
N GLY A 138 14.96 8.77 -15.04
CA GLY A 138 13.94 9.66 -15.59
C GLY A 138 12.61 8.96 -15.90
N SER A 139 12.49 7.67 -15.61
CA SER A 139 11.28 6.87 -15.72
C SER A 139 10.61 6.77 -14.35
N PHE A 140 9.27 6.88 -14.32
CA PHE A 140 8.50 6.64 -13.09
C PHE A 140 8.42 5.14 -12.72
N LEU A 141 8.94 4.24 -13.56
CA LEU A 141 8.91 2.79 -13.33
C LEU A 141 10.13 2.26 -12.58
N TYR A 142 11.18 3.07 -12.48
CA TYR A 142 12.42 2.67 -11.82
C TYR A 142 12.77 3.65 -10.72
N ASP A 143 13.22 3.11 -9.61
CA ASP A 143 13.73 3.89 -8.50
C ASP A 143 15.02 4.60 -8.89
N SER A 144 15.26 5.76 -8.30
CA SER A 144 16.57 6.40 -8.34
C SER A 144 17.52 5.68 -7.41
N ILE A 145 18.79 5.63 -7.77
CA ILE A 145 19.83 5.04 -6.93
C ILE A 145 20.65 6.16 -6.31
N ILE A 146 20.66 6.23 -4.98
CA ILE A 146 21.57 7.08 -4.23
C ILE A 146 22.75 6.22 -3.80
N THR A 147 23.94 6.59 -4.23
CA THR A 147 25.19 5.89 -3.89
C THR A 147 25.96 6.71 -2.86
N LEU A 148 26.26 6.07 -1.73
CA LEU A 148 27.10 6.58 -0.68
C LEU A 148 28.49 5.96 -0.81
N GLU A 149 29.51 6.77 -0.90
CA GLU A 149 30.90 6.34 -0.85
C GLU A 149 31.42 6.49 0.58
N THR A 150 32.00 5.42 1.11
CA THR A 150 32.68 5.39 2.39
C THR A 150 34.14 5.01 2.18
N GLU A 151 34.98 5.01 3.23
CA GLU A 151 36.38 4.63 3.11
C GLU A 151 36.57 3.22 2.52
N ASP A 152 35.68 2.29 2.85
CA ASP A 152 35.82 0.87 2.52
C ASP A 152 34.88 0.38 1.43
N SER A 153 33.81 1.11 1.07
CA SER A 153 32.75 0.58 0.21
C SER A 153 31.89 1.65 -0.47
N TYR A 154 31.15 1.19 -1.49
CA TYR A 154 30.06 1.92 -2.13
C TYR A 154 28.74 1.24 -1.77
N ILE A 155 27.78 2.02 -1.27
CA ILE A 155 26.46 1.53 -0.84
C ILE A 155 25.41 2.19 -1.71
N SER A 156 24.76 1.41 -2.57
CA SER A 156 23.71 1.89 -3.48
C SER A 156 22.34 1.59 -2.88
N ILE A 157 21.55 2.63 -2.71
CA ILE A 157 20.26 2.59 -2.02
C ILE A 157 19.17 3.05 -3.00
N PRO A 158 18.16 2.22 -3.27
CA PRO A 158 17.03 2.63 -4.09
C PRO A 158 16.11 3.58 -3.30
N PHE A 159 15.60 4.61 -3.99
CA PHE A 159 14.56 5.49 -3.50
C PHE A 159 13.58 5.80 -4.63
N SER A 160 12.29 5.72 -4.35
CA SER A 160 11.27 6.06 -5.33
C SER A 160 11.39 7.52 -5.78
N SER A 161 11.39 7.72 -7.10
CA SER A 161 11.38 9.05 -7.72
C SER A 161 10.01 9.73 -7.69
N GLU A 162 9.00 9.10 -7.08
CA GLU A 162 7.66 9.64 -6.98
C GLU A 162 7.65 10.97 -6.20
N MET A 163 7.03 11.98 -6.78
CA MET A 163 6.97 13.35 -6.24
C MET A 163 8.35 14.02 -6.03
N ASP A 164 9.37 13.59 -6.76
CA ASP A 164 10.77 14.04 -6.62
C ASP A 164 11.35 13.86 -5.21
N ARG A 165 10.81 12.92 -4.43
CA ARG A 165 11.26 12.66 -3.04
C ARG A 165 12.68 12.11 -2.95
N ASP A 166 13.13 11.40 -3.97
CA ASP A 166 14.51 10.97 -4.12
C ASP A 166 15.51 12.14 -4.10
N ILE A 167 15.14 13.27 -4.71
CA ILE A 167 15.93 14.51 -4.66
C ILE A 167 15.94 15.09 -3.25
N ASP A 168 14.77 15.14 -2.57
CA ASP A 168 14.71 15.61 -1.19
C ASP A 168 15.64 14.79 -0.27
N VAL A 169 15.63 13.44 -0.44
CA VAL A 169 16.52 12.52 0.30
C VAL A 169 17.99 12.80 -0.01
N TYR A 170 18.34 12.87 -1.29
CA TYR A 170 19.71 13.16 -1.73
C TYR A 170 20.24 14.48 -1.15
N GLU A 171 19.46 15.55 -1.26
CA GLU A 171 19.82 16.86 -0.76
C GLU A 171 20.00 16.85 0.77
N ALA A 172 19.13 16.14 1.50
CA ALA A 172 19.22 16.02 2.95
C ALA A 172 20.50 15.28 3.39
N ILE A 173 20.85 14.17 2.73
CA ILE A 173 22.09 13.43 3.03
C ILE A 173 23.30 14.30 2.70
N ARG A 174 23.33 14.90 1.50
CA ARG A 174 24.44 15.73 1.04
C ARG A 174 24.71 16.93 1.95
N ALA A 175 23.65 17.60 2.42
CA ALA A 175 23.78 18.73 3.32
C ALA A 175 24.48 18.34 4.62
N ARG A 176 24.15 17.18 5.20
CA ARG A 176 24.74 16.69 6.44
C ARG A 176 26.17 16.21 6.30
N VAL A 177 26.50 15.59 5.18
CA VAL A 177 27.90 15.21 4.89
C VAL A 177 28.77 16.45 4.82
N GLN A 178 28.30 17.54 4.21
CA GLN A 178 29.03 18.81 4.13
C GLN A 178 29.14 19.57 5.46
N GLU A 179 28.26 19.30 6.44
CA GLU A 179 28.33 19.92 7.77
C GLU A 179 29.39 19.26 8.69
N VAL A 180 29.81 18.04 8.36
CA VAL A 180 30.77 17.26 9.17
C VAL A 180 32.20 17.50 8.72
N ASP A 181 32.43 17.90 7.45
CA ASP A 181 33.74 18.31 6.90
C ASP A 181 34.17 19.69 7.44
#